data_3a62a3040d6a86c0e124929c4885af45
#
_entry.id   3a62a3040d6a86c0e124929c4885af45
#
_cell.length_a   1.000
_cell.length_b   1.000
_cell.length_c   1.000
_cell.angle_alpha   90.00
_cell.angle_beta   90.00
_cell.angle_gamma   90.00
#
_symmetry.space_group_name_H-M   'P 1'
#
loop_
_entity.id
_entity.type
_entity.pdbx_description
1 polymer ?
#
loop_
_entity_poly.entity_id
_entity_poly.type
_entity_poly.pdbx_seq_one_letter_code
_entity_poly.pdbx_strand_id
1 'polypeptide(L)'
;AFALTLAAEHLFRGRGAENMRESTLRTLARFGINLVAALAVLFMVFGLPTQTSTILGLAGAGLTVALKDFIVAFFGWFILMGRNGIRVGDWVEIRGVGGEVVEIGLLRTVLLETGSWSDAGHPTGRRVAFVNSFAMEGHFFNFTTSGKWMWDDLRVTVPPGQDPYPVLDAVQRLVTEQTRANA
;
A
#
# COMPACT_ATOMS: atom_id res chain seq x y z
N ALA A 1 1.00 -25.98 -29.27
CA ALA A 1 1.82 -24.78 -29.03
C ALA A 1 1.47 -23.67 -30.02
N PHE A 2 1.48 -23.95 -31.34
CA PHE A 2 1.23 -22.95 -32.39
C PHE A 2 -0.19 -22.35 -32.35
N ALA A 3 -1.20 -23.12 -32.02
CA ALA A 3 -2.60 -22.63 -31.91
C ALA A 3 -2.82 -21.69 -30.70
N LEU A 4 -2.13 -21.93 -29.58
CA LEU A 4 -2.19 -21.08 -28.39
C LEU A 4 -1.45 -19.75 -28.59
N THR A 5 -0.36 -19.74 -29.34
CA THR A 5 0.33 -18.49 -29.70
C THR A 5 -0.48 -17.62 -30.66
N LEU A 6 -1.19 -18.24 -31.63
CA LEU A 6 -2.10 -17.53 -32.53
C LEU A 6 -3.32 -16.97 -31.80
N ALA A 7 -3.87 -17.68 -30.83
CA ALA A 7 -4.98 -17.19 -30.00
C ALA A 7 -4.55 -16.02 -29.11
N ALA A 8 -3.34 -16.08 -28.54
CA ALA A 8 -2.78 -14.97 -27.77
C ALA A 8 -2.51 -13.75 -28.66
N GLU A 9 -2.02 -13.92 -29.89
CA GLU A 9 -1.82 -12.81 -30.83
C GLU A 9 -3.15 -12.14 -31.25
N HIS A 10 -4.23 -12.92 -31.40
CA HIS A 10 -5.52 -12.37 -31.76
C HIS A 10 -6.19 -11.56 -30.64
N LEU A 11 -5.98 -11.96 -29.38
CA LEU A 11 -6.47 -11.23 -28.20
C LEU A 11 -5.77 -9.89 -27.98
N PHE A 12 -4.50 -9.78 -28.40
CA PHE A 12 -3.69 -8.56 -28.19
C PHE A 12 -3.58 -7.64 -29.42
N ARG A 13 -4.26 -7.95 -30.54
CA ARG A 13 -4.15 -7.18 -31.80
C ARG A 13 -4.88 -5.85 -31.84
N GLY A 14 -5.59 -5.49 -30.78
CA GLY A 14 -6.56 -4.40 -30.77
C GLY A 14 -6.22 -3.20 -29.91
N ARG A 15 -4.96 -2.68 -29.88
CA ARG A 15 -4.71 -1.31 -29.42
C ARG A 15 -3.34 -0.84 -29.86
N GLY A 16 -3.31 0.11 -30.79
CA GLY A 16 -2.12 0.81 -31.22
C GLY A 16 -1.57 1.70 -30.11
N ALA A 17 -0.24 1.79 -30.11
CA ALA A 17 0.56 2.84 -29.51
C ALA A 17 0.26 3.19 -28.05
N GLU A 18 0.67 2.34 -27.13
CA GLU A 18 1.10 2.84 -25.80
C GLU A 18 1.93 1.80 -25.05
N ASN A 19 3.18 2.23 -24.76
CA ASN A 19 3.91 1.87 -23.57
C ASN A 19 4.78 0.61 -23.57
N MET A 20 6.03 0.88 -23.22
CA MET A 20 7.04 -0.11 -22.77
C MET A 20 6.47 -1.19 -21.84
N ARG A 21 5.41 -0.89 -21.09
CA ARG A 21 4.70 -1.84 -20.23
C ARG A 21 3.99 -2.95 -21.02
N GLU A 22 3.37 -2.61 -22.15
CA GLU A 22 2.68 -3.65 -22.97
C GLU A 22 3.66 -4.59 -23.64
N SER A 23 4.81 -4.09 -24.09
CA SER A 23 5.84 -4.94 -24.69
C SER A 23 6.43 -5.93 -23.67
N THR A 24 6.65 -5.47 -22.44
CA THR A 24 7.13 -6.32 -21.33
C THR A 24 6.10 -7.39 -20.96
N LEU A 25 4.82 -7.02 -20.85
CA LEU A 25 3.75 -7.97 -20.56
C LEU A 25 3.60 -9.04 -21.65
N ARG A 26 3.68 -8.66 -22.91
CA ARG A 26 3.65 -9.60 -24.04
C ARG A 26 4.83 -10.55 -24.02
N THR A 27 6.01 -10.05 -23.72
CA THR A 27 7.24 -10.88 -23.62
C THR A 27 7.13 -11.87 -22.46
N LEU A 28 6.67 -11.42 -21.29
CA LEU A 28 6.42 -12.28 -20.14
C LEU A 28 5.35 -13.34 -20.42
N ALA A 29 4.24 -12.96 -21.05
CA ALA A 29 3.20 -13.90 -21.43
C ALA A 29 3.70 -14.96 -22.42
N ARG A 30 4.47 -14.56 -23.45
CA ARG A 30 5.10 -15.49 -24.38
C ARG A 30 6.09 -16.42 -23.70
N PHE A 31 6.91 -15.88 -22.79
CA PHE A 31 7.84 -16.69 -22.02
C PHE A 31 7.10 -17.73 -21.16
N GLY A 32 6.05 -17.33 -20.47
CA GLY A 32 5.21 -18.23 -19.66
C GLY A 32 4.55 -19.33 -20.49
N ILE A 33 3.97 -18.96 -21.66
CA ILE A 33 3.36 -19.94 -22.59
C ILE A 33 4.39 -20.92 -23.12
N ASN A 34 5.59 -20.44 -23.49
CA ASN A 34 6.65 -21.29 -23.99
C ASN A 34 7.20 -22.23 -22.91
N LEU A 35 7.31 -21.76 -21.67
CA LEU A 35 7.72 -22.58 -20.53
C LEU A 35 6.72 -23.71 -20.27
N VAL A 36 5.42 -23.40 -20.24
CA VAL A 36 4.36 -24.39 -20.08
C VAL A 36 4.36 -25.39 -21.24
N ALA A 37 4.51 -24.92 -22.47
CA ALA A 37 4.61 -25.78 -23.65
C ALA A 37 5.83 -26.69 -23.60
N ALA A 38 6.99 -26.19 -23.19
CA ALA A 38 8.21 -26.99 -23.04
C ALA A 38 8.04 -28.08 -21.96
N LEU A 39 7.43 -27.74 -20.83
CA LEU A 39 7.11 -28.71 -19.78
C LEU A 39 6.12 -29.78 -20.27
N ALA A 40 5.08 -29.39 -21.01
CA ALA A 40 4.12 -30.32 -21.58
C ALA A 40 4.79 -31.31 -22.55
N VAL A 41 5.67 -30.82 -23.42
CA VAL A 41 6.45 -31.67 -24.35
C VAL A 41 7.37 -32.61 -23.57
N LEU A 42 8.04 -32.10 -22.53
CA LEU A 42 8.93 -32.91 -21.69
C LEU A 42 8.14 -34.08 -21.05
N PHE A 43 6.98 -33.81 -20.47
CA PHE A 43 6.12 -34.85 -19.90
C PHE A 43 5.56 -35.83 -20.94
N MET A 44 5.31 -35.34 -22.16
CA MET A 44 4.82 -36.21 -23.24
C MET A 44 5.91 -37.17 -23.75
N VAL A 45 7.16 -36.76 -23.78
CA VAL A 45 8.29 -37.56 -24.27
C VAL A 45 8.79 -38.55 -23.21
N PHE A 46 8.94 -38.08 -21.96
CA PHE A 46 9.50 -38.92 -20.89
C PHE A 46 8.46 -39.67 -20.07
N GLY A 47 7.17 -39.43 -20.36
CA GLY A 47 6.06 -39.96 -19.55
C GLY A 47 5.92 -39.23 -18.20
N LEU A 48 4.79 -39.50 -17.52
CA LEU A 48 4.61 -38.97 -16.17
C LEU A 48 5.40 -39.82 -15.18
N PRO A 49 6.26 -39.25 -14.35
CA PRO A 49 6.97 -39.99 -13.30
C PRO A 49 5.99 -40.68 -12.38
N THR A 50 6.33 -41.86 -11.88
CA THR A 50 5.51 -42.61 -10.89
C THR A 50 5.21 -41.82 -9.63
N GLN A 51 6.00 -40.76 -9.34
CA GLN A 51 5.83 -39.87 -8.20
C GLN A 51 5.24 -38.51 -8.59
N THR A 52 4.47 -38.42 -9.67
CA THR A 52 3.89 -37.16 -10.16
C THR A 52 3.09 -36.41 -9.09
N SER A 53 2.34 -37.13 -8.24
CA SER A 53 1.58 -36.53 -7.14
C SER A 53 2.49 -35.82 -6.11
N THR A 54 3.62 -36.42 -5.80
CA THR A 54 4.60 -35.82 -4.86
C THR A 54 5.25 -34.57 -5.48
N ILE A 55 5.64 -34.63 -6.75
CA ILE A 55 6.22 -33.50 -7.46
C ILE A 55 5.24 -32.34 -7.57
N LEU A 56 3.98 -32.62 -7.92
CA LEU A 56 2.92 -31.59 -7.97
C LEU A 56 2.62 -31.00 -6.60
N GLY A 57 2.60 -31.84 -5.56
CA GLY A 57 2.41 -31.37 -4.18
C GLY A 57 3.54 -30.44 -3.73
N LEU A 58 4.79 -30.81 -3.99
CA LEU A 58 5.95 -29.99 -3.65
C LEU A 58 6.00 -28.68 -4.46
N ALA A 59 5.70 -28.77 -5.77
CA ALA A 59 5.62 -27.58 -6.62
C ALA A 59 4.48 -26.63 -6.18
N GLY A 60 3.31 -27.19 -5.82
CA GLY A 60 2.19 -26.41 -5.29
C GLY A 60 2.52 -25.74 -3.96
N ALA A 61 3.16 -26.46 -3.04
CA ALA A 61 3.63 -25.90 -1.78
C ALA A 61 4.65 -24.77 -2.01
N GLY A 62 5.63 -24.99 -2.88
CA GLY A 62 6.61 -23.94 -3.25
C GLY A 62 5.96 -22.72 -3.88
N LEU A 63 4.99 -22.91 -4.78
CA LEU A 63 4.24 -21.82 -5.38
C LEU A 63 3.41 -21.02 -4.35
N THR A 64 2.77 -21.73 -3.40
CA THR A 64 2.00 -21.09 -2.33
C THR A 64 2.89 -20.20 -1.47
N VAL A 65 4.09 -20.67 -1.10
CA VAL A 65 5.06 -19.87 -0.35
C VAL A 65 5.54 -18.67 -1.17
N ALA A 66 5.81 -18.86 -2.46
CA ALA A 66 6.24 -17.78 -3.35
C ALA A 66 5.16 -16.70 -3.55
N LEU A 67 3.88 -17.06 -3.50
CA LEU A 67 2.76 -16.14 -3.65
C LEU A 67 2.23 -15.57 -2.32
N LYS A 68 2.78 -16.01 -1.18
CA LYS A 68 2.29 -15.61 0.15
C LYS A 68 2.15 -14.10 0.29
N ASP A 69 3.20 -13.36 -0.01
CA ASP A 69 3.22 -11.90 0.19
C ASP A 69 2.22 -11.17 -0.72
N PHE A 70 2.03 -11.69 -1.94
CA PHE A 70 1.02 -11.19 -2.86
C PHE A 70 -0.39 -11.40 -2.30
N ILE A 71 -0.67 -12.61 -1.80
CA ILE A 71 -1.96 -12.98 -1.23
C ILE A 71 -2.26 -12.11 0.00
N VAL A 72 -1.29 -11.96 0.91
CA VAL A 72 -1.44 -11.14 2.12
C VAL A 72 -1.68 -9.67 1.77
N ALA A 73 -0.94 -9.12 0.79
CA ALA A 73 -1.15 -7.74 0.35
C ALA A 73 -2.53 -7.53 -0.28
N PHE A 74 -3.02 -8.50 -1.05
CA PHE A 74 -4.37 -8.45 -1.64
C PHE A 74 -5.46 -8.44 -0.57
N PHE A 75 -5.39 -9.34 0.40
CA PHE A 75 -6.34 -9.35 1.52
C PHE A 75 -6.20 -8.13 2.42
N GLY A 76 -4.98 -7.61 2.59
CA GLY A 76 -4.74 -6.34 3.26
C GLY A 76 -5.51 -5.18 2.62
N TRP A 77 -5.48 -5.07 1.29
CA TRP A 77 -6.28 -4.09 0.55
C TRP A 77 -7.79 -4.23 0.84
N PHE A 78 -8.28 -5.46 0.88
CA PHE A 78 -9.70 -5.73 1.16
C PHE A 78 -10.10 -5.27 2.58
N ILE A 79 -9.20 -5.47 3.57
CA ILE A 79 -9.40 -5.00 4.95
C ILE A 79 -9.40 -3.46 5.00
N LEU A 80 -8.48 -2.81 4.28
CA LEU A 80 -8.39 -1.35 4.23
C LEU A 80 -9.64 -0.69 3.65
N MET A 81 -10.36 -1.36 2.76
CA MET A 81 -11.64 -0.89 2.24
C MET A 81 -12.82 -1.09 3.19
N GLY A 82 -12.62 -1.81 4.30
CA GLY A 82 -13.63 -2.06 5.32
C GLY A 82 -14.02 -0.82 6.12
N ARG A 83 -15.01 -0.98 7.01
CA ARG A 83 -15.56 0.13 7.83
C ARG A 83 -14.52 0.82 8.73
N ASN A 84 -13.54 0.07 9.23
CA ASN A 84 -12.47 0.55 10.09
C ASN A 84 -11.13 0.70 9.32
N GLY A 85 -11.20 0.75 8.00
CA GLY A 85 -10.04 0.93 7.14
C GLY A 85 -9.62 2.39 7.02
N ILE A 86 -8.89 2.68 5.96
CA ILE A 86 -8.40 4.02 5.62
C ILE A 86 -8.99 4.48 4.29
N ARG A 87 -9.05 5.78 4.08
CA ARG A 87 -9.53 6.39 2.84
C ARG A 87 -8.49 7.38 2.32
N VAL A 88 -8.56 7.67 1.04
CA VAL A 88 -7.76 8.76 0.46
C VAL A 88 -8.15 10.08 1.12
N GLY A 89 -7.14 10.83 1.57
CA GLY A 89 -7.30 12.04 2.37
C GLY A 89 -7.28 11.82 3.89
N ASP A 90 -7.26 10.57 4.37
CA ASP A 90 -7.10 10.29 5.78
C ASP A 90 -5.67 10.55 6.24
N TRP A 91 -5.55 11.03 7.47
CA TRP A 91 -4.28 11.16 8.17
C TRP A 91 -4.01 9.89 8.96
N VAL A 92 -2.93 9.22 8.63
CA VAL A 92 -2.61 7.91 9.19
C VAL A 92 -1.14 7.82 9.58
N GLU A 93 -0.86 6.96 10.54
CA GLU A 93 0.50 6.52 10.85
C GLU A 93 0.62 5.03 10.61
N ILE A 94 1.56 4.64 9.74
CA ILE A 94 1.85 3.26 9.38
C ILE A 94 3.33 2.98 9.67
N ARG A 95 3.62 2.07 10.60
CA ARG A 95 4.98 1.68 10.99
C ARG A 95 5.86 2.88 11.37
N GLY A 96 5.30 3.85 12.10
CA GLY A 96 6.01 5.04 12.56
C GLY A 96 6.19 6.14 11.50
N VAL A 97 5.58 5.99 10.32
CA VAL A 97 5.54 7.04 9.31
C VAL A 97 4.15 7.64 9.27
N GLY A 98 4.05 8.90 9.66
CA GLY A 98 2.82 9.69 9.61
C GLY A 98 2.67 10.39 8.26
N GLY A 99 1.43 10.48 7.78
CA GLY A 99 1.14 11.21 6.55
C GLY A 99 -0.29 11.10 6.09
N GLU A 100 -0.58 11.82 5.02
CA GLU A 100 -1.87 11.80 4.34
C GLU A 100 -1.89 10.68 3.30
N VAL A 101 -2.97 9.91 3.26
CA VAL A 101 -3.20 8.86 2.25
C VAL A 101 -3.49 9.50 0.90
N VAL A 102 -2.59 9.34 -0.07
CA VAL A 102 -2.74 9.87 -1.43
C VAL A 102 -3.38 8.85 -2.37
N GLU A 103 -3.05 7.57 -2.18
CA GLU A 103 -3.50 6.51 -3.08
C GLU A 103 -3.61 5.17 -2.32
N ILE A 104 -4.66 4.43 -2.60
CA ILE A 104 -4.85 3.05 -2.13
C ILE A 104 -4.96 2.15 -3.36
N GLY A 105 -3.85 1.54 -3.72
CA GLY A 105 -3.81 0.54 -4.80
C GLY A 105 -4.03 -0.87 -4.28
N LEU A 106 -4.20 -1.82 -5.20
CA LEU A 106 -4.47 -3.23 -4.89
C LEU A 106 -3.41 -3.88 -3.97
N LEU A 107 -2.14 -3.54 -4.16
CA LEU A 107 -1.03 -4.15 -3.41
C LEU A 107 -0.30 -3.14 -2.52
N ARG A 108 -0.48 -1.85 -2.75
CA ARG A 108 0.27 -0.79 -2.07
C ARG A 108 -0.63 0.39 -1.76
N THR A 109 -0.38 0.98 -0.60
CA THR A 109 -0.93 2.28 -0.18
C THR A 109 0.20 3.30 -0.20
N VAL A 110 -0.07 4.49 -0.73
CA VAL A 110 0.91 5.58 -0.84
C VAL A 110 0.50 6.70 0.11
N LEU A 111 1.44 7.11 0.97
CA LEU A 111 1.30 8.26 1.84
C LEU A 111 2.15 9.42 1.33
N LEU A 112 1.65 10.63 1.49
CA LEU A 112 2.44 11.85 1.48
C LEU A 112 2.93 12.08 2.90
N GLU A 113 4.23 11.84 3.13
CA GLU A 113 4.83 11.95 4.44
C GLU A 113 4.73 13.38 4.96
N THR A 114 4.30 13.51 6.19
CA THR A 114 4.40 14.73 6.97
C THR A 114 5.50 14.53 8.01
N GLY A 115 6.34 15.54 8.20
CA GLY A 115 7.40 15.48 9.19
C GLY A 115 6.89 15.11 10.58
N SER A 116 7.81 14.75 11.44
CA SER A 116 7.53 14.35 12.82
C SER A 116 6.56 15.34 13.47
N TRP A 117 5.47 14.85 14.06
CA TRP A 117 4.41 15.64 14.69
C TRP A 117 4.92 16.68 15.72
N SER A 118 6.13 16.48 16.24
CA SER A 118 6.77 17.37 17.20
C SER A 118 7.35 18.64 16.59
N ASP A 119 7.59 18.70 15.28
CA ASP A 119 8.36 19.76 14.63
C ASP A 119 7.57 20.54 13.56
N ALA A 120 6.31 20.87 13.80
CA ALA A 120 5.52 21.75 12.93
C ALA A 120 4.73 21.08 11.77
N GLY A 121 4.69 19.74 11.66
CA GLY A 121 3.70 19.04 10.83
C GLY A 121 3.67 19.37 9.33
N HIS A 122 4.73 19.98 8.79
CA HIS A 122 4.75 20.33 7.37
C HIS A 122 5.02 19.11 6.50
N PRO A 123 4.31 18.97 5.36
CA PRO A 123 4.59 17.92 4.39
C PRO A 123 6.05 17.96 3.94
N THR A 124 6.77 16.84 4.06
CA THR A 124 8.15 16.73 3.56
C THR A 124 8.20 16.64 2.03
N GLY A 125 7.05 16.45 1.38
CA GLY A 125 6.95 16.21 -0.05
C GLY A 125 7.33 14.78 -0.47
N ARG A 126 7.77 13.93 0.47
CA ARG A 126 8.12 12.53 0.19
C ARG A 126 6.86 11.69 0.09
N ARG A 127 6.83 10.81 -0.90
CA ARG A 127 5.82 9.77 -1.03
C ARG A 127 6.41 8.46 -0.53
N VAL A 128 5.73 7.84 0.41
CA VAL A 128 6.12 6.54 0.97
C VAL A 128 5.08 5.51 0.57
N ALA A 129 5.52 4.43 -0.08
CA ALA A 129 4.63 3.35 -0.50
C ALA A 129 4.78 2.16 0.45
N PHE A 130 3.69 1.76 1.08
CA PHE A 130 3.59 0.59 1.95
C PHE A 130 2.89 -0.55 1.20
N VAL A 131 3.39 -1.77 1.35
CA VAL A 131 2.66 -2.96 0.92
C VAL A 131 1.47 -3.17 1.85
N ASN A 132 0.29 -3.44 1.31
CA ASN A 132 -0.96 -3.51 2.09
C ASN A 132 -0.99 -4.64 3.13
N SER A 133 0.01 -5.52 3.17
CA SER A 133 0.18 -6.54 4.21
C SER A 133 0.18 -5.95 5.62
N PHE A 134 0.55 -4.68 5.79
CA PHE A 134 0.53 -4.02 7.10
C PHE A 134 -0.86 -4.06 7.77
N ALA A 135 -1.93 -4.08 7.00
CA ALA A 135 -3.29 -4.15 7.52
C ALA A 135 -3.63 -5.48 8.21
N MET A 136 -2.87 -6.55 7.89
CA MET A 136 -3.02 -7.88 8.50
C MET A 136 -1.92 -8.19 9.52
N GLU A 137 -0.71 -7.73 9.29
CA GLU A 137 0.49 -8.14 10.04
C GLU A 137 0.85 -7.16 11.16
N GLY A 138 0.17 -6.01 11.23
CA GLY A 138 0.51 -4.97 12.19
C GLY A 138 -0.69 -4.14 12.62
N HIS A 139 -0.38 -2.95 13.06
CA HIS A 139 -1.36 -1.93 13.39
C HIS A 139 -1.05 -0.66 12.60
N PHE A 140 -2.06 0.12 12.40
CA PHE A 140 -1.98 1.49 11.89
C PHE A 140 -2.91 2.38 12.70
N PHE A 141 -2.56 3.64 12.80
CA PHE A 141 -3.39 4.63 13.47
C PHE A 141 -4.07 5.49 12.41
N ASN A 142 -5.37 5.66 12.52
CA ASN A 142 -6.14 6.57 11.68
C ASN A 142 -6.67 7.71 12.56
N PHE A 143 -6.18 8.91 12.33
CA PHE A 143 -6.51 10.11 13.12
C PHE A 143 -7.78 10.81 12.61
N THR A 144 -8.28 10.42 11.44
CA THR A 144 -9.43 11.08 10.78
C THR A 144 -10.77 10.43 11.12
N THR A 145 -10.77 9.17 11.57
CA THR A 145 -11.98 8.34 11.75
C THR A 145 -12.97 8.91 12.79
N SER A 146 -12.49 9.66 13.79
CA SER A 146 -13.30 10.21 14.88
C SER A 146 -13.73 11.68 14.67
N GLY A 147 -13.71 12.15 13.42
CA GLY A 147 -13.94 13.55 13.07
C GLY A 147 -12.63 14.35 13.27
N LYS A 148 -11.99 14.86 12.39
CA LYS A 148 -10.77 15.69 12.28
C LYS A 148 -10.27 16.42 13.56
N TRP A 149 -10.51 15.84 14.73
CA TRP A 149 -10.09 16.35 16.02
C TRP A 149 -8.77 15.72 16.41
N MET A 150 -7.77 16.54 16.56
CA MET A 150 -6.46 16.15 17.04
C MET A 150 -6.14 16.98 18.27
N TRP A 151 -5.65 16.31 19.30
CA TRP A 151 -5.12 16.99 20.46
C TRP A 151 -3.71 17.48 20.13
N ASP A 152 -3.47 18.76 20.30
CA ASP A 152 -2.16 19.37 20.14
C ASP A 152 -1.75 20.04 21.44
N ASP A 153 -0.49 19.88 21.83
CA ASP A 153 0.08 20.43 23.04
C ASP A 153 0.91 21.67 22.71
N LEU A 154 0.40 22.84 23.03
CA LEU A 154 1.14 24.08 22.89
C LEU A 154 2.01 24.32 24.14
N ARG A 155 3.32 24.27 23.97
CA ARG A 155 4.30 24.57 25.03
C ARG A 155 4.80 25.99 24.93
N VAL A 156 4.50 26.80 25.93
CA VAL A 156 4.97 28.19 26.04
C VAL A 156 5.98 28.26 27.18
N THR A 157 7.20 28.68 26.90
CA THR A 157 8.24 28.85 27.91
C THR A 157 8.13 30.27 28.51
N VAL A 158 7.87 30.33 29.82
CA VAL A 158 7.84 31.60 30.56
C VAL A 158 9.19 31.78 31.26
N PRO A 159 9.82 32.99 31.18
CA PRO A 159 11.07 33.27 31.87
C PRO A 159 10.95 33.12 33.40
N PRO A 160 11.98 32.62 34.08
CA PRO A 160 11.96 32.52 35.54
C PRO A 160 11.76 33.85 36.21
N GLY A 161 10.82 33.94 37.18
CA GLY A 161 10.49 35.16 37.90
C GLY A 161 9.31 35.97 37.35
N GLN A 162 8.74 35.55 36.22
CA GLN A 162 7.55 36.16 35.66
C GLN A 162 6.31 35.37 36.07
N ASP A 163 5.21 36.04 36.43
CA ASP A 163 3.93 35.36 36.72
C ASP A 163 3.38 34.69 35.45
N PRO A 164 3.16 33.39 35.46
CA PRO A 164 2.69 32.64 34.28
C PRO A 164 1.20 32.87 33.95
N TYR A 165 0.37 33.30 34.89
CA TYR A 165 -1.09 33.41 34.72
C TYR A 165 -1.50 34.43 33.63
N PRO A 166 -0.94 35.64 33.53
CA PRO A 166 -1.26 36.57 32.46
C PRO A 166 -0.89 36.03 31.07
N VAL A 167 0.19 35.25 30.96
CA VAL A 167 0.62 34.61 29.71
C VAL A 167 -0.36 33.52 29.33
N LEU A 168 -0.80 32.70 30.29
CA LEU A 168 -1.77 31.64 30.10
C LEU A 168 -3.11 32.20 29.60
N ASP A 169 -3.61 33.29 30.22
CA ASP A 169 -4.85 33.95 29.81
C ASP A 169 -4.76 34.52 28.39
N ALA A 170 -3.61 35.10 28.03
CA ALA A 170 -3.38 35.64 26.69
C ALA A 170 -3.37 34.50 25.64
N VAL A 171 -2.65 33.42 25.91
CA VAL A 171 -2.62 32.23 25.03
C VAL A 171 -4.00 31.60 24.89
N GLN A 172 -4.75 31.44 25.98
CA GLN A 172 -6.08 30.88 25.95
C GLN A 172 -7.06 31.71 25.11
N ARG A 173 -6.98 33.05 25.21
CA ARG A 173 -7.79 33.94 24.36
C ARG A 173 -7.45 33.79 22.88
N LEU A 174 -6.16 33.83 22.55
CA LEU A 174 -5.71 33.67 21.17
C LEU A 174 -6.12 32.33 20.56
N VAL A 175 -5.92 31.23 21.30
CA VAL A 175 -6.32 29.88 20.84
C VAL A 175 -7.83 29.82 20.64
N THR A 176 -8.62 30.36 21.59
CA THR A 176 -10.09 30.35 21.49
C THR A 176 -10.55 31.17 20.29
N GLU A 177 -9.95 32.32 20.02
CA GLU A 177 -10.28 33.18 18.88
C GLU A 177 -9.97 32.49 17.55
N GLN A 178 -8.78 31.91 17.43
CA GLN A 178 -8.34 31.20 16.22
C GLN A 178 -9.18 29.93 15.97
N THR A 179 -9.53 29.19 17.02
CA THR A 179 -10.34 27.98 16.89
C THR A 179 -11.76 28.31 16.46
N ARG A 180 -12.35 29.40 16.97
CA ARG A 180 -13.69 29.87 16.56
C ARG A 180 -13.74 30.38 15.12
N ALA A 181 -12.65 30.97 14.61
CA ALA A 181 -12.57 31.47 13.26
C ALA A 181 -12.49 30.32 12.22
N ASN A 182 -12.07 29.11 12.65
CA ASN A 182 -11.86 27.95 11.78
C ASN A 182 -12.90 26.83 12.01
N ALA A 183 -13.88 27.02 12.89
CA ALA A 183 -14.98 26.09 13.15
C ALA A 183 -16.23 26.44 12.33
#